data_cdb9bc4faad229fb7ba65fe758646a93
#
_entry.id   cdb9bc4faad229fb7ba65fe758646a93
#
_cell.length_a   1.000
_cell.length_b   1.000
_cell.length_c   1.000
_cell.angle_alpha   90.00
_cell.angle_beta   90.00
_cell.angle_gamma   90.00
#
_symmetry.space_group_name_H-M   'P 1'
#
loop_
_entity.id
_entity.type
_entity.pdbx_description
1 polymer ?
#
loop_
_entity_poly.entity_id
_entity_poly.type
_entity_poly.pdbx_seq_one_letter_code
_entity_poly.pdbx_strand_id
1 'polypeptide(L)'
;PKNIAAQAERGAGCLDNRAWFGVPLALKAAVWSLLPGALPEGENAWERLEQADQIGENAHIRLAHVFHIIAAYSKGDMERVRTVIKRHAEHITNHKANKQYRLLDVAATEAITRISDKMWTENMGHRTPVGQLGSFWDENAADDIETVELDDLF
;
A
#
# COMPACT_ATOMS: atom_id res chain seq x y z
N PRO A 1 17.15 -21.76 4.48
CA PRO A 1 15.84 -21.08 4.62
C PRO A 1 15.13 -20.88 3.28
N LYS A 2 15.13 -21.89 2.39
CA LYS A 2 14.53 -21.72 1.05
C LYS A 2 12.98 -21.71 1.04
N ASN A 3 12.32 -21.76 2.22
CA ASN A 3 10.87 -21.96 2.32
C ASN A 3 10.14 -21.05 3.32
N ILE A 4 10.73 -19.94 3.75
CA ILE A 4 10.10 -19.05 4.76
C ILE A 4 8.76 -18.50 4.23
N ALA A 5 8.71 -18.03 3.00
CA ALA A 5 7.49 -17.49 2.41
C ALA A 5 6.36 -18.54 2.32
N ALA A 6 6.69 -19.76 1.87
CA ALA A 6 5.72 -20.84 1.81
C ALA A 6 5.28 -21.34 3.20
N GLN A 7 6.15 -21.28 4.20
CA GLN A 7 5.79 -21.57 5.59
C GLN A 7 4.89 -20.50 6.19
N ALA A 8 5.20 -19.22 5.94
CA ALA A 8 4.39 -18.09 6.36
C ALA A 8 2.99 -18.13 5.72
N GLU A 9 2.91 -18.44 4.43
CA GLU A 9 1.65 -18.60 3.70
C GLU A 9 0.77 -19.72 4.32
N ARG A 10 1.36 -20.89 4.58
CA ARG A 10 0.63 -21.98 5.25
C ARG A 10 0.19 -21.61 6.66
N GLY A 11 1.07 -20.98 7.44
CA GLY A 11 0.74 -20.48 8.79
C GLY A 11 -0.40 -19.47 8.78
N ALA A 12 -0.37 -18.55 7.83
CA ALA A 12 -1.44 -17.56 7.64
C ALA A 12 -2.78 -18.22 7.27
N GLY A 13 -2.75 -19.36 6.55
CA GLY A 13 -3.94 -20.12 6.21
C GLY A 13 -4.70 -20.70 7.41
N CYS A 14 -4.05 -20.83 8.56
CA CYS A 14 -4.66 -21.31 9.81
C CYS A 14 -5.31 -20.18 10.63
N LEU A 15 -5.17 -18.92 10.25
CA LEU A 15 -5.64 -17.77 11.00
C LEU A 15 -6.96 -17.23 10.42
N ASP A 16 -7.83 -16.75 11.30
CA ASP A 16 -9.06 -16.08 10.90
C ASP A 16 -8.79 -14.65 10.40
N ASN A 17 -9.21 -14.35 9.17
CA ASN A 17 -8.94 -13.06 8.54
C ASN A 17 -9.62 -11.87 9.24
N ARG A 18 -10.80 -12.06 9.84
CA ARG A 18 -11.50 -10.99 10.54
C ARG A 18 -10.86 -10.73 11.90
N ALA A 19 -10.52 -11.80 12.63
CA ALA A 19 -9.85 -11.70 13.91
C ALA A 19 -8.46 -11.06 13.82
N TRP A 20 -7.80 -11.18 12.66
CA TRP A 20 -6.46 -10.64 12.38
C TRP A 20 -6.45 -9.56 11.29
N PHE A 21 -7.58 -8.83 11.15
CA PHE A 21 -7.67 -7.58 10.40
C PHE A 21 -7.23 -7.67 8.92
N GLY A 22 -7.47 -8.80 8.27
CA GLY A 22 -7.09 -9.05 6.88
C GLY A 22 -5.61 -9.40 6.67
N VAL A 23 -4.78 -9.32 7.69
CA VAL A 23 -3.32 -9.56 7.57
C VAL A 23 -2.99 -10.97 7.07
N PRO A 24 -3.62 -12.06 7.54
CA PRO A 24 -3.35 -13.38 7.01
C PRO A 24 -3.64 -13.50 5.51
N LEU A 25 -4.76 -12.92 5.07
CA LEU A 25 -5.12 -12.91 3.65
C LEU A 25 -4.14 -12.07 2.83
N ALA A 26 -3.76 -10.89 3.33
CA ALA A 26 -2.78 -10.02 2.67
C ALA A 26 -1.42 -10.70 2.50
N LEU A 27 -0.94 -11.38 3.55
CA LEU A 27 0.32 -12.11 3.51
C LEU A 27 0.27 -13.26 2.48
N LYS A 28 -0.78 -14.06 2.50
CA LYS A 28 -0.99 -15.15 1.51
C LYS A 28 -1.00 -14.60 0.09
N ALA A 29 -1.82 -13.61 -0.17
CA ALA A 29 -1.95 -13.02 -1.49
C ALA A 29 -0.66 -12.35 -1.98
N ALA A 30 0.11 -11.72 -1.09
CA ALA A 30 1.43 -11.20 -1.41
C ALA A 30 2.39 -12.34 -1.81
N VAL A 31 2.43 -13.44 -1.07
CA VAL A 31 3.25 -14.61 -1.43
C VAL A 31 2.83 -15.19 -2.79
N TRP A 32 1.53 -15.29 -3.05
CA TRP A 32 1.01 -15.78 -4.34
C TRP A 32 1.42 -14.88 -5.51
N SER A 33 1.45 -13.56 -5.30
CA SER A 33 1.90 -12.63 -6.33
C SER A 33 3.41 -12.71 -6.59
N LEU A 34 4.20 -13.03 -5.56
CA LEU A 34 5.67 -12.95 -5.61
C LEU A 34 6.32 -14.25 -6.07
N LEU A 35 5.77 -15.41 -5.68
CA LEU A 35 6.38 -16.71 -5.95
C LEU A 35 5.73 -17.39 -7.16
N PRO A 36 6.52 -17.74 -8.20
CA PRO A 36 6.00 -18.51 -9.32
C PRO A 36 5.37 -19.82 -8.87
N GLY A 37 4.16 -20.11 -9.35
CA GLY A 37 3.43 -21.34 -9.03
C GLY A 37 2.81 -21.40 -7.64
N ALA A 38 2.88 -20.34 -6.83
CA ALA A 38 2.27 -20.29 -5.51
C ALA A 38 0.77 -19.94 -5.56
N LEU A 39 0.30 -19.29 -6.63
CA LEU A 39 -1.10 -18.91 -6.78
C LEU A 39 -1.98 -20.17 -6.99
N PRO A 40 -2.96 -20.44 -6.10
CA PRO A 40 -3.88 -21.53 -6.28
C PRO A 40 -4.79 -21.35 -7.50
N GLU A 41 -5.26 -22.44 -8.07
CA GLU A 41 -6.20 -22.40 -9.19
C GLU A 41 -7.50 -21.67 -8.81
N GLY A 42 -7.96 -20.78 -9.68
CA GLY A 42 -9.17 -19.98 -9.46
C GLY A 42 -9.00 -18.79 -8.52
N GLU A 43 -7.80 -18.54 -7.97
CA GLU A 43 -7.53 -17.39 -7.13
C GLU A 43 -6.94 -16.22 -7.93
N ASN A 44 -7.18 -14.99 -7.44
CA ASN A 44 -6.57 -13.76 -7.93
C ASN A 44 -5.90 -13.04 -6.76
N ALA A 45 -4.57 -12.96 -6.79
CA ALA A 45 -3.80 -12.36 -5.71
C ALA A 45 -4.17 -10.88 -5.46
N TRP A 46 -4.42 -10.12 -6.53
CA TRP A 46 -4.75 -8.70 -6.41
C TRP A 46 -6.13 -8.46 -5.82
N GLU A 47 -7.13 -9.25 -6.22
CA GLU A 47 -8.47 -9.19 -5.62
C GLU A 47 -8.44 -9.55 -4.14
N ARG A 48 -7.61 -10.53 -3.77
CA ARG A 48 -7.45 -10.91 -2.35
C ARG A 48 -6.73 -9.84 -1.53
N LEU A 49 -5.76 -9.13 -2.11
CA LEU A 49 -5.14 -7.98 -1.46
C LEU A 49 -6.15 -6.85 -1.23
N GLU A 50 -6.97 -6.52 -2.23
CA GLU A 50 -8.06 -5.55 -2.07
C GLU A 50 -9.04 -5.95 -0.97
N GLN A 51 -9.44 -7.22 -0.92
CA GLN A 51 -10.30 -7.73 0.14
C GLN A 51 -9.65 -7.63 1.52
N ALA A 52 -8.37 -7.92 1.61
CA ALA A 52 -7.62 -7.80 2.86
C ALA A 52 -7.54 -6.35 3.36
N ASP A 53 -7.31 -5.41 2.44
CA ASP A 53 -7.31 -3.98 2.73
C ASP A 53 -8.64 -3.54 3.32
N GLN A 54 -9.76 -3.93 2.70
CA GLN A 54 -11.11 -3.61 3.18
C GLN A 54 -11.38 -4.18 4.57
N ILE A 55 -10.94 -5.40 4.86
CA ILE A 55 -11.10 -6.01 6.19
C ILE A 55 -10.32 -5.20 7.23
N GLY A 56 -9.09 -4.80 6.93
CA GLY A 56 -8.26 -3.98 7.81
C GLY A 56 -8.81 -2.57 8.03
N GLU A 57 -9.27 -1.93 6.97
CA GLU A 57 -9.89 -0.61 7.02
C GLU A 57 -11.14 -0.60 7.90
N ASN A 58 -12.01 -1.59 7.77
CA ASN A 58 -13.21 -1.74 8.60
C ASN A 58 -12.87 -1.90 10.09
N ALA A 59 -11.70 -2.47 10.40
CA ALA A 59 -11.21 -2.60 11.76
C ALA A 59 -10.39 -1.39 12.25
N HIS A 60 -10.15 -0.39 11.37
CA HIS A 60 -9.22 0.73 11.58
C HIS A 60 -7.79 0.28 11.93
N ILE A 61 -7.33 -0.79 11.27
CA ILE A 61 -5.99 -1.36 11.36
C ILE A 61 -5.50 -1.64 9.95
N ARG A 62 -4.62 -0.78 9.43
CA ARG A 62 -4.24 -0.71 8.01
C ARG A 62 -2.94 -1.46 7.68
N LEU A 63 -2.62 -2.50 8.45
CA LEU A 63 -1.40 -3.29 8.23
C LEU A 63 -1.44 -4.09 6.92
N ALA A 64 -2.63 -4.47 6.44
CA ALA A 64 -2.79 -5.17 5.15
C ALA A 64 -2.23 -4.35 3.98
N HIS A 65 -2.37 -3.02 3.98
CA HIS A 65 -1.82 -2.13 2.96
C HIS A 65 -0.32 -2.31 2.74
N VAL A 66 0.45 -2.64 3.79
CA VAL A 66 1.89 -2.88 3.69
C VAL A 66 2.19 -4.05 2.76
N PHE A 67 1.48 -5.16 2.92
CA PHE A 67 1.65 -6.36 2.08
C PHE A 67 1.22 -6.09 0.64
N HIS A 68 0.14 -5.33 0.44
CA HIS A 68 -0.31 -4.92 -0.89
C HIS A 68 0.75 -4.09 -1.60
N ILE A 69 1.30 -3.07 -0.92
CA ILE A 69 2.34 -2.20 -1.48
C ILE A 69 3.63 -2.99 -1.76
N ILE A 70 4.06 -3.88 -0.86
CA ILE A 70 5.25 -4.72 -1.07
C ILE A 70 5.07 -5.61 -2.30
N ALA A 71 3.90 -6.24 -2.46
CA ALA A 71 3.59 -7.06 -3.61
C ALA A 71 3.64 -6.25 -4.92
N ALA A 72 2.97 -5.10 -4.96
CA ALA A 72 2.93 -4.21 -6.12
C ALA A 72 4.32 -3.66 -6.46
N TYR A 73 5.06 -3.18 -5.46
CA TYR A 73 6.42 -2.66 -5.65
C TYR A 73 7.37 -3.71 -6.22
N SER A 74 7.31 -4.93 -5.69
CA SER A 74 8.16 -6.05 -6.15
C SER A 74 7.82 -6.50 -7.57
N LYS A 75 6.61 -6.23 -8.05
CA LYS A 75 6.18 -6.49 -9.44
C LYS A 75 6.43 -5.30 -10.37
N GLY A 76 6.91 -4.18 -9.88
CA GLY A 76 7.09 -2.97 -10.66
C GLY A 76 5.77 -2.26 -11.01
N ASP A 77 4.65 -2.63 -10.39
CA ASP A 77 3.35 -1.98 -10.57
C ASP A 77 3.29 -0.67 -9.74
N MET A 78 3.98 0.36 -10.23
CA MET A 78 4.11 1.64 -9.53
C MET A 78 2.78 2.41 -9.47
N GLU A 79 1.89 2.20 -10.41
CA GLU A 79 0.55 2.79 -10.38
C GLU A 79 -0.25 2.25 -9.18
N ARG A 80 -0.24 0.95 -9.00
CA ARG A 80 -0.87 0.30 -7.83
C ARG A 80 -0.20 0.72 -6.51
N VAL A 81 1.13 0.80 -6.47
CA VAL A 81 1.86 1.31 -5.30
C VAL A 81 1.35 2.68 -4.90
N ARG A 82 1.27 3.62 -5.84
CA ARG A 82 0.76 4.98 -5.60
C ARG A 82 -0.69 4.96 -5.13
N THR A 83 -1.54 4.18 -5.78
CA THR A 83 -2.95 4.04 -5.43
C THR A 83 -3.14 3.59 -3.99
N VAL A 84 -2.40 2.56 -3.56
CA VAL A 84 -2.51 2.03 -2.19
C VAL A 84 -1.89 2.98 -1.15
N ILE A 85 -0.80 3.68 -1.49
CA ILE A 85 -0.23 4.73 -0.61
C ILE A 85 -1.23 5.87 -0.40
N LYS A 86 -1.90 6.35 -1.45
CA LYS A 86 -2.96 7.38 -1.35
C LYS A 86 -4.12 6.90 -0.48
N ARG A 87 -4.61 5.71 -0.74
CA ARG A 87 -5.66 5.06 0.04
C ARG A 87 -5.30 4.97 1.52
N HIS A 88 -4.07 4.57 1.83
CA HIS A 88 -3.57 4.53 3.21
C HIS A 88 -3.57 5.93 3.85
N ALA A 89 -2.99 6.92 3.17
CA ALA A 89 -2.91 8.30 3.66
C ALA A 89 -4.30 8.92 3.90
N GLU A 90 -5.23 8.71 2.97
CA GLU A 90 -6.62 9.16 3.10
C GLU A 90 -7.32 8.49 4.28
N HIS A 91 -7.15 7.17 4.43
CA HIS A 91 -7.82 6.43 5.49
C HIS A 91 -7.30 6.80 6.88
N ILE A 92 -5.98 7.02 7.06
CA ILE A 92 -5.44 7.46 8.36
C ILE A 92 -5.83 8.89 8.70
N THR A 93 -6.08 9.73 7.69
CA THR A 93 -6.55 11.11 7.89
C THR A 93 -8.02 11.14 8.34
N ASN A 94 -8.86 10.32 7.72
CA ASN A 94 -10.30 10.33 7.94
C ASN A 94 -10.78 9.44 9.09
N HIS A 95 -9.99 8.45 9.49
CA HIS A 95 -10.37 7.44 10.48
C HIS A 95 -9.28 7.28 11.54
N LYS A 96 -9.67 7.45 12.80
CA LYS A 96 -8.75 7.19 13.92
C LYS A 96 -8.37 5.72 13.99
N ALA A 97 -7.11 5.45 14.30
CA ALA A 97 -6.62 4.10 14.52
C ALA A 97 -7.33 3.41 15.68
N ASN A 98 -7.50 2.09 15.57
CA ASN A 98 -7.98 1.27 16.67
C ASN A 98 -7.06 1.43 17.88
N LYS A 99 -7.63 1.84 19.02
CA LYS A 99 -6.83 2.19 20.22
C LYS A 99 -5.99 1.02 20.74
N GLN A 100 -6.55 -0.19 20.70
CA GLN A 100 -5.88 -1.40 21.22
C GLN A 100 -4.70 -1.81 20.37
N TYR A 101 -4.75 -1.56 19.05
CA TYR A 101 -3.75 -2.01 18.08
C TYR A 101 -3.02 -0.84 17.41
N ARG A 102 -3.02 0.34 18.04
CA ARG A 102 -2.42 1.56 17.49
C ARG A 102 -0.97 1.37 17.03
N LEU A 103 -0.21 0.55 17.75
CA LEU A 103 1.19 0.29 17.39
C LEU A 103 1.33 -0.37 16.02
N LEU A 104 0.43 -1.30 15.68
CA LEU A 104 0.44 -1.95 14.36
C LEU A 104 0.18 -0.94 13.24
N ASP A 105 -0.72 0.00 13.49
CA ASP A 105 -1.06 1.04 12.53
C ASP A 105 0.06 2.05 12.34
N VAL A 106 0.75 2.42 13.42
CA VAL A 106 1.96 3.27 13.36
C VAL A 106 3.08 2.56 12.58
N ALA A 107 3.31 1.28 12.87
CA ALA A 107 4.32 0.49 12.16
C ALA A 107 4.00 0.35 10.66
N ALA A 108 2.72 0.18 10.33
CA ALA A 108 2.27 0.14 8.94
C ALA A 108 2.55 1.47 8.21
N THR A 109 2.16 2.59 8.82
CA THR A 109 2.41 3.92 8.25
C THR A 109 3.90 4.20 8.07
N GLU A 110 4.71 3.83 9.02
CA GLU A 110 6.17 3.96 8.94
C GLU A 110 6.76 3.13 7.78
N ALA A 111 6.33 1.88 7.62
CA ALA A 111 6.77 1.02 6.53
C ALA A 111 6.36 1.60 5.15
N ILE A 112 5.15 2.10 5.03
CA ILE A 112 4.64 2.72 3.80
C ILE A 112 5.37 4.02 3.49
N THR A 113 5.63 4.86 4.51
CA THR A 113 6.41 6.09 4.36
C THR A 113 7.81 5.82 3.83
N ARG A 114 8.47 4.76 4.26
CA ARG A 114 9.80 4.38 3.74
C ARG A 114 9.77 4.04 2.25
N ILE A 115 8.72 3.39 1.77
CA ILE A 115 8.56 3.08 0.34
C ILE A 115 8.30 4.38 -0.43
N SER A 116 7.43 5.25 0.07
CA SER A 116 7.19 6.58 -0.50
C SER A 116 8.49 7.40 -0.56
N ASP A 117 9.25 7.44 0.53
CA ASP A 117 10.55 8.14 0.61
C ASP A 117 11.55 7.65 -0.43
N LYS A 118 11.59 6.33 -0.65
CA LYS A 118 12.43 5.74 -1.67
C LYS A 118 12.02 6.21 -3.07
N MET A 119 10.72 6.17 -3.38
CA MET A 119 10.20 6.63 -4.66
C MET A 119 10.49 8.12 -4.90
N TRP A 120 10.29 8.97 -3.89
CA TRP A 120 10.62 10.39 -3.96
C TRP A 120 12.12 10.62 -4.15
N THR A 121 12.97 9.90 -3.41
CA THR A 121 14.41 10.03 -3.51
C THR A 121 14.93 9.63 -4.89
N GLU A 122 14.40 8.56 -5.46
CA GLU A 122 14.77 8.07 -6.80
C GLU A 122 14.38 9.05 -7.92
N ASN A 123 13.31 9.81 -7.75
CA ASN A 123 12.79 10.72 -8.78
C ASN A 123 13.14 12.18 -8.55
N MET A 124 13.22 12.64 -7.30
CA MET A 124 13.37 14.05 -6.93
C MET A 124 14.63 14.36 -6.11
N GLY A 125 15.35 13.32 -5.66
CA GLY A 125 16.56 13.48 -4.85
C GLY A 125 16.31 13.82 -3.38
N HIS A 126 15.07 13.85 -2.91
CA HIS A 126 14.70 14.07 -1.50
C HIS A 126 13.56 13.13 -1.09
N ARG A 127 13.33 12.99 0.22
CA ARG A 127 12.25 12.17 0.77
C ARG A 127 10.88 12.81 0.55
N THR A 128 9.82 12.05 0.78
CA THR A 128 8.45 12.54 0.84
C THR A 128 8.37 13.81 1.70
N PRO A 129 7.81 14.92 1.20
CA PRO A 129 7.67 16.13 2.00
C PRO A 129 6.84 15.86 3.27
N VAL A 130 7.17 16.55 4.36
CA VAL A 130 6.49 16.37 5.65
C VAL A 130 4.99 16.61 5.51
N GLY A 131 4.19 15.67 5.99
CA GLY A 131 2.73 15.75 5.94
C GLY A 131 2.12 15.45 4.56
N GLN A 132 2.92 15.06 3.57
CA GLN A 132 2.46 14.82 2.20
C GLN A 132 2.51 13.34 1.78
N LEU A 133 2.38 12.41 2.73
CA LEU A 133 2.20 11.01 2.38
C LEU A 133 0.95 10.86 1.51
N GLY A 134 1.08 10.19 0.37
CA GLY A 134 0.00 10.04 -0.62
C GLY A 134 0.03 11.06 -1.74
N SER A 135 0.91 12.08 -1.70
CA SER A 135 1.19 12.94 -2.85
C SER A 135 2.41 12.46 -3.63
N PHE A 136 2.47 12.83 -4.91
CA PHE A 136 3.59 12.49 -5.78
C PHE A 136 4.00 13.72 -6.61
N TRP A 137 5.27 13.76 -7.01
CA TRP A 137 5.94 14.90 -7.64
C TRP A 137 5.36 15.34 -8.99
N ASP A 138 4.64 14.47 -9.68
CA ASP A 138 4.08 14.71 -11.01
C ASP A 138 2.59 15.11 -10.99
N GLU A 139 1.98 15.24 -9.83
CA GLU A 139 0.55 15.56 -9.69
C GLU A 139 0.28 17.05 -9.76
N ASN A 140 1.21 17.89 -9.30
CA ASN A 140 1.07 19.35 -9.31
C ASN A 140 1.49 19.99 -10.64
N ALA A 141 2.14 19.23 -11.54
CA ALA A 141 2.57 19.75 -12.83
C ALA A 141 1.40 20.04 -13.81
N ALA A 142 0.20 19.53 -13.53
CA ALA A 142 -0.98 19.78 -14.35
C ALA A 142 -1.74 21.06 -13.95
N ASP A 143 -1.60 21.50 -12.69
CA ASP A 143 -2.28 22.71 -12.19
C ASP A 143 -1.47 24.00 -12.42
N ASP A 144 -0.17 23.91 -12.67
CA ASP A 144 0.71 25.06 -12.94
C ASP A 144 0.76 25.47 -14.42
N ILE A 145 0.03 24.81 -15.30
CA ILE A 145 -0.22 25.31 -16.65
C ILE A 145 -1.45 26.24 -16.58
N GLU A 146 -1.33 27.37 -15.93
CA GLU A 146 -2.15 28.54 -16.28
C GLU A 146 -1.91 28.78 -17.78
N THR A 147 -2.93 28.52 -18.58
CA THR A 147 -2.97 28.97 -19.96
C THR A 147 -2.86 30.50 -19.91
N VAL A 148 -1.67 31.03 -20.16
CA VAL A 148 -1.50 32.43 -20.48
C VAL A 148 -2.28 32.63 -21.77
N GLU A 149 -3.47 33.20 -21.66
CA GLU A 149 -4.22 33.63 -22.83
C GLU A 149 -3.39 34.65 -23.55
N LEU A 150 -3.01 34.34 -24.78
CA LEU A 150 -2.19 35.17 -25.65
C LEU A 150 -2.87 36.51 -26.06
N ASP A 151 -4.13 36.70 -25.66
CA ASP A 151 -4.90 37.91 -25.97
C ASP A 151 -4.53 39.13 -25.13
N ASP A 152 -3.77 38.98 -24.06
CA ASP A 152 -3.29 40.13 -23.24
C ASP A 152 -1.95 40.72 -23.70
N LEU A 153 -1.40 40.26 -24.81
CA LEU A 153 -0.09 40.68 -25.32
C LEU A 153 -0.14 41.62 -26.56
N PHE A 154 -1.37 42.04 -26.99
CA PHE A 154 -1.51 42.94 -28.12
C PHE A 154 -2.48 44.10 -27.86
#